data_5a74d3456de50c0596280f5e18381044
#
_entry.id   5a74d3456de50c0596280f5e18381044
#
_cell.length_a   1.000
_cell.length_b   1.000
_cell.length_c   1.000
_cell.angle_alpha   90.00
_cell.angle_beta   90.00
_cell.angle_gamma   90.00
#
_symmetry.space_group_name_H-M   'P 1'
#
loop_
_entity.id
_entity.type
_entity.pdbx_description
1 polymer ?
#
loop_
_entity_poly.entity_id
_entity_poly.type
_entity_poly.pdbx_seq_one_letter_code
_entity_poly.pdbx_strand_id
1 'polypeptide(L)'
;MELFSGIGSQAKALRNLGVEVNTVGTCEWDYHAFVAYDAIHNFAKPVPDDIIKMSKEELLDKLGKFTISNTGKTPLAPGILRTYSRDALARFLTAIRRCNNFVDISNLKGSDMPDKIDILTYSFPCQDLSNVGAFHGYNKGIDKDSGSRSSLLWQVGRILTEMRNCGKYLPDVLLMENVPSLLSDRHKHNFDMWISDLRDLGYVSHYYQLNASDFGQAQNRPRLLMISVFAKGKHKFNTVSRFFSERKQPADIIREYRNSDFYQKQRIKDCLRTDYSNPFLFDEALECNPNDTESRRKIWEDNPQIILPGNILNKDVDVIRTVTTKQDRNPNSGNLFFESGIEGRSKFRYLTPRECLLFMGFTDEDYEHIKGFDTEYHKGDSLFARDKIIRMAGNSIPVKLLEGVFYQILRMKGYL
;
A
#
# COMPACT_ATOMS: atom_id res chain seq x y z
N MET A 1 6.52 -13.10 0.03
CA MET A 1 5.65 -12.97 1.23
C MET A 1 5.49 -11.51 1.57
N GLU A 2 4.25 -11.04 1.80
CA GLU A 2 3.95 -9.64 2.07
C GLU A 2 3.20 -9.48 3.39
N LEU A 3 3.84 -8.90 4.40
CA LEU A 3 3.19 -8.52 5.66
C LEU A 3 2.68 -7.08 5.55
N PHE A 4 1.46 -6.82 6.04
CA PHE A 4 0.74 -5.56 5.83
C PHE A 4 0.58 -5.25 4.33
N SER A 5 0.12 -6.25 3.57
CA SER A 5 0.21 -6.24 2.10
C SER A 5 -0.64 -5.13 1.44
N GLY A 6 -1.63 -4.58 2.13
CA GLY A 6 -2.54 -3.59 1.54
C GLY A 6 -3.16 -4.13 0.26
N ILE A 7 -3.09 -3.35 -0.81
CA ILE A 7 -3.57 -3.74 -2.15
C ILE A 7 -2.48 -4.32 -3.06
N GLY A 8 -1.29 -4.65 -2.51
CA GLY A 8 -0.24 -5.37 -3.24
C GLY A 8 0.66 -4.52 -4.14
N SER A 9 1.04 -3.32 -3.69
CA SER A 9 2.02 -2.49 -4.43
C SER A 9 3.33 -3.23 -4.70
N GLN A 10 3.76 -4.10 -3.78
CA GLN A 10 4.97 -4.89 -3.87
C GLN A 10 4.86 -5.94 -4.98
N ALA A 11 3.77 -6.70 -5.01
CA ALA A 11 3.51 -7.67 -6.08
C ALA A 11 3.39 -6.97 -7.44
N LYS A 12 2.76 -5.79 -7.52
CA LYS A 12 2.66 -5.00 -8.74
C LYS A 12 4.02 -4.56 -9.24
N ALA A 13 4.87 -4.03 -8.36
CA ALA A 13 6.21 -3.57 -8.72
C ALA A 13 7.11 -4.71 -9.24
N LEU A 14 7.07 -5.88 -8.60
CA LEU A 14 7.82 -7.05 -9.06
C LEU A 14 7.36 -7.53 -10.44
N ARG A 15 6.04 -7.55 -10.70
CA ARG A 15 5.50 -7.90 -12.03
C ARG A 15 5.90 -6.92 -13.12
N ASN A 16 5.91 -5.62 -12.80
CA ASN A 16 6.33 -4.59 -13.74
C ASN A 16 7.80 -4.72 -14.15
N LEU A 17 8.63 -5.34 -13.31
CA LEU A 17 10.02 -5.70 -13.63
C LEU A 17 10.14 -7.00 -14.46
N GLY A 18 9.04 -7.58 -14.92
CA GLY A 18 9.03 -8.71 -15.83
C GLY A 18 9.47 -10.04 -15.21
N VAL A 19 9.54 -10.15 -13.87
CA VAL A 19 9.90 -11.40 -13.21
C VAL A 19 8.66 -12.19 -12.84
N GLU A 20 8.77 -13.52 -12.90
CA GLU A 20 7.73 -14.40 -12.40
C GLU A 20 7.63 -14.30 -10.88
N VAL A 21 6.46 -13.91 -10.38
CA VAL A 21 6.21 -13.69 -8.95
C VAL A 21 5.29 -14.76 -8.40
N ASN A 22 5.82 -15.55 -7.47
CA ASN A 22 5.01 -16.46 -6.65
C ASN A 22 4.82 -15.85 -5.25
N THR A 23 3.65 -15.24 -5.00
CA THR A 23 3.30 -14.74 -3.67
C THR A 23 2.89 -15.91 -2.78
N VAL A 24 3.83 -16.38 -1.96
CA VAL A 24 3.65 -17.55 -1.08
C VAL A 24 2.72 -17.27 0.12
N GLY A 25 2.40 -16.02 0.39
CA GLY A 25 1.41 -15.63 1.40
C GLY A 25 1.38 -14.12 1.61
N THR A 26 0.26 -13.65 2.17
CA THR A 26 0.03 -12.26 2.57
C THR A 26 -0.39 -12.21 4.03
N CYS A 27 -0.31 -11.02 4.65
CA CYS A 27 -0.92 -10.76 5.94
C CYS A 27 -1.53 -9.36 5.91
N GLU A 28 -2.86 -9.29 5.81
CA GLU A 28 -3.65 -8.07 5.76
C GLU A 28 -5.02 -8.34 6.40
N TRP A 29 -5.42 -7.53 7.35
CA TRP A 29 -6.66 -7.72 8.08
C TRP A 29 -7.82 -6.81 7.67
N ASP A 30 -7.53 -5.71 6.91
CA ASP A 30 -8.57 -4.85 6.32
C ASP A 30 -9.20 -5.56 5.11
N TYR A 31 -10.48 -5.96 5.23
CA TYR A 31 -11.13 -6.72 4.16
C TYR A 31 -11.26 -5.93 2.85
N HIS A 32 -11.36 -4.61 2.89
CA HIS A 32 -11.34 -3.82 1.66
C HIS A 32 -9.99 -3.99 0.94
N ALA A 33 -8.89 -3.99 1.71
CA ALA A 33 -7.56 -4.11 1.14
C ALA A 33 -7.27 -5.52 0.61
N PHE A 34 -7.55 -6.58 1.38
CA PHE A 34 -7.24 -7.92 0.91
C PHE A 34 -8.17 -8.39 -0.23
N VAL A 35 -9.42 -7.92 -0.32
CA VAL A 35 -10.28 -8.20 -1.48
C VAL A 35 -9.81 -7.41 -2.70
N ALA A 36 -9.39 -6.14 -2.54
CA ALA A 36 -8.78 -5.37 -3.61
C ALA A 36 -7.46 -5.98 -4.10
N TYR A 37 -6.65 -6.53 -3.18
CA TYR A 37 -5.45 -7.30 -3.54
C TYR A 37 -5.80 -8.48 -4.46
N ASP A 38 -6.80 -9.27 -4.08
CA ASP A 38 -7.28 -10.41 -4.90
C ASP A 38 -7.82 -9.94 -6.25
N ALA A 39 -8.57 -8.85 -6.28
CA ALA A 39 -9.08 -8.26 -7.51
C ALA A 39 -7.95 -7.84 -8.47
N ILE A 40 -6.94 -7.13 -7.99
CA ILE A 40 -5.82 -6.66 -8.81
C ILE A 40 -4.94 -7.82 -9.29
N HIS A 41 -4.66 -8.78 -8.43
CA HIS A 41 -3.61 -9.77 -8.69
C HIS A 41 -4.13 -11.13 -9.18
N ASN A 42 -5.44 -11.39 -9.04
CA ASN A 42 -6.06 -12.67 -9.38
C ASN A 42 -7.39 -12.53 -10.13
N PHE A 43 -7.69 -11.40 -10.74
CA PHE A 43 -8.98 -11.06 -11.36
C PHE A 43 -9.53 -12.18 -12.26
N ALA A 44 -8.69 -12.75 -13.11
CA ALA A 44 -9.08 -13.77 -14.07
C ALA A 44 -9.45 -15.14 -13.43
N LYS A 45 -9.22 -15.32 -12.12
CA LYS A 45 -9.50 -16.59 -11.44
C LYS A 45 -10.93 -16.61 -10.91
N PRO A 46 -11.77 -17.62 -11.27
CA PRO A 46 -13.14 -17.70 -10.76
C PRO A 46 -13.16 -17.95 -9.24
N VAL A 47 -14.27 -17.58 -8.60
CA VAL A 47 -14.51 -18.00 -7.20
C VAL A 47 -14.49 -19.53 -7.14
N PRO A 48 -13.82 -20.16 -6.16
CA PRO A 48 -13.79 -21.61 -6.02
C PRO A 48 -15.19 -22.21 -5.86
N ASP A 49 -15.46 -23.31 -6.56
CA ASP A 49 -16.78 -23.97 -6.58
C ASP A 49 -17.30 -24.35 -5.20
N ASP A 50 -16.39 -24.76 -4.31
CA ASP A 50 -16.74 -25.10 -2.93
C ASP A 50 -17.23 -23.87 -2.16
N ILE A 51 -16.65 -22.68 -2.40
CA ILE A 51 -17.12 -21.41 -1.80
C ILE A 51 -18.45 -20.97 -2.40
N ILE A 52 -18.63 -21.15 -3.72
CA ILE A 52 -19.89 -20.83 -4.40
C ILE A 52 -21.06 -21.62 -3.78
N LYS A 53 -20.82 -22.87 -3.39
CA LYS A 53 -21.84 -23.76 -2.82
C LYS A 53 -22.10 -23.57 -1.33
N MET A 54 -21.23 -22.82 -0.61
CA MET A 54 -21.38 -22.59 0.83
C MET A 54 -22.61 -21.75 1.15
N SER A 55 -23.35 -22.14 2.17
CA SER A 55 -24.36 -21.29 2.81
C SER A 55 -23.71 -20.09 3.52
N LYS A 56 -24.53 -19.11 3.87
CA LYS A 56 -24.06 -17.96 4.65
C LYS A 56 -23.51 -18.37 6.00
N GLU A 57 -24.12 -19.35 6.65
CA GLU A 57 -23.72 -19.89 7.95
C GLU A 57 -22.34 -20.57 7.87
N GLU A 58 -22.10 -21.36 6.84
CA GLU A 58 -20.79 -22.01 6.62
C GLU A 58 -19.69 -20.98 6.36
N LEU A 59 -19.99 -19.91 5.58
CA LEU A 59 -19.05 -18.82 5.37
C LEU A 59 -18.73 -18.08 6.67
N LEU A 60 -19.74 -17.82 7.50
CA LEU A 60 -19.57 -17.19 8.81
C LEU A 60 -18.73 -18.04 9.77
N ASP A 61 -18.95 -19.38 9.81
CA ASP A 61 -18.12 -20.28 10.61
C ASP A 61 -16.64 -20.22 10.21
N LYS A 62 -16.37 -20.26 8.89
CA LYS A 62 -14.99 -20.17 8.39
C LYS A 62 -14.35 -18.82 8.65
N LEU A 63 -15.07 -17.72 8.40
CA LEU A 63 -14.56 -16.36 8.60
C LEU A 63 -14.41 -15.99 10.07
N GLY A 64 -15.22 -16.58 10.95
CA GLY A 64 -15.15 -16.39 12.40
C GLY A 64 -13.83 -16.84 13.05
N LYS A 65 -13.00 -17.58 12.31
CA LYS A 65 -11.64 -17.98 12.74
C LYS A 65 -10.59 -16.90 12.57
N PHE A 66 -10.92 -15.82 11.88
CA PHE A 66 -10.01 -14.73 11.57
C PHE A 66 -10.39 -13.44 12.29
N THR A 67 -9.40 -12.70 12.74
CA THR A 67 -9.56 -11.33 13.25
C THR A 67 -9.54 -10.35 12.09
N ILE A 68 -10.72 -10.00 11.58
CA ILE A 68 -10.90 -9.13 10.41
C ILE A 68 -11.19 -7.69 10.86
N SER A 69 -10.75 -6.71 10.09
CA SER A 69 -11.03 -5.27 10.28
C SER A 69 -11.71 -4.68 9.04
N ASN A 70 -12.47 -3.59 9.23
CA ASN A 70 -13.04 -2.77 8.14
C ASN A 70 -12.34 -1.41 7.99
N THR A 71 -11.43 -1.10 8.88
CA THR A 71 -10.74 0.19 8.92
C THR A 71 -9.22 0.05 8.94
N GLY A 72 -8.70 -1.15 9.14
CA GLY A 72 -7.30 -1.41 9.43
C GLY A 72 -6.85 -0.88 10.81
N LYS A 73 -7.81 -0.54 11.71
CA LYS A 73 -7.50 0.07 13.02
C LYS A 73 -7.91 -0.80 14.20
N THR A 74 -9.08 -1.35 14.13
CA THR A 74 -9.68 -2.17 15.17
C THR A 74 -10.34 -3.39 14.57
N PRO A 75 -10.42 -4.51 15.29
CA PRO A 75 -11.20 -5.66 14.87
C PRO A 75 -12.67 -5.28 14.64
N LEU A 76 -13.34 -6.02 13.77
CA LEU A 76 -14.81 -5.94 13.66
C LEU A 76 -15.48 -6.29 14.97
N ALA A 77 -16.55 -5.57 15.27
CA ALA A 77 -17.38 -5.90 16.43
C ALA A 77 -17.95 -7.33 16.29
N PRO A 78 -18.07 -8.07 17.40
CA PRO A 78 -18.64 -9.41 17.38
C PRO A 78 -20.00 -9.44 16.68
N GLY A 79 -20.19 -10.40 15.78
CA GLY A 79 -21.45 -10.60 15.07
C GLY A 79 -21.72 -9.68 13.87
N ILE A 80 -20.90 -8.66 13.62
CA ILE A 80 -21.13 -7.73 12.51
C ILE A 80 -21.12 -8.44 11.13
N LEU A 81 -20.30 -9.48 10.94
CA LEU A 81 -20.27 -10.26 9.72
C LEU A 81 -21.62 -10.89 9.37
N ARG A 82 -22.48 -11.17 10.36
CA ARG A 82 -23.84 -11.70 10.14
C ARG A 82 -24.74 -10.72 9.38
N THR A 83 -24.42 -9.44 9.44
CA THR A 83 -25.18 -8.38 8.75
C THR A 83 -24.76 -8.21 7.28
N TYR A 84 -23.65 -8.85 6.88
CA TYR A 84 -23.10 -8.73 5.54
C TYR A 84 -23.78 -9.68 4.55
N SER A 85 -23.78 -9.32 3.28
CA SER A 85 -24.31 -10.16 2.22
C SER A 85 -23.52 -11.47 2.09
N ARG A 86 -24.16 -12.54 1.63
CA ARG A 86 -23.49 -13.81 1.36
C ARG A 86 -22.36 -13.65 0.36
N ASP A 87 -22.56 -12.83 -0.67
CA ASP A 87 -21.59 -12.63 -1.75
C ASP A 87 -20.33 -11.89 -1.26
N ALA A 88 -20.49 -10.90 -0.38
CA ALA A 88 -19.34 -10.25 0.26
C ALA A 88 -18.55 -11.26 1.12
N LEU A 89 -19.23 -12.08 1.92
CA LEU A 89 -18.56 -13.11 2.74
C LEU A 89 -17.82 -14.15 1.86
N ALA A 90 -18.40 -14.55 0.73
CA ALA A 90 -17.77 -15.45 -0.22
C ALA A 90 -16.50 -14.81 -0.84
N ARG A 91 -16.54 -13.52 -1.18
CA ARG A 91 -15.37 -12.77 -1.66
C ARG A 91 -14.27 -12.69 -0.59
N PHE A 92 -14.62 -12.43 0.67
CA PHE A 92 -13.65 -12.41 1.77
C PHE A 92 -12.93 -13.76 1.91
N LEU A 93 -13.68 -14.85 1.97
CA LEU A 93 -13.10 -16.18 2.11
C LEU A 93 -12.27 -16.56 0.87
N THR A 94 -12.71 -16.17 -0.33
CA THR A 94 -11.97 -16.39 -1.58
C THR A 94 -10.64 -15.67 -1.53
N ALA A 95 -10.63 -14.39 -1.20
CA ALA A 95 -9.40 -13.59 -1.13
C ALA A 95 -8.42 -14.14 -0.08
N ILE A 96 -8.93 -14.51 1.11
CA ILE A 96 -8.11 -15.12 2.18
C ILE A 96 -7.45 -16.40 1.68
N ARG A 97 -8.19 -17.32 1.07
CA ARG A 97 -7.66 -18.59 0.59
C ARG A 97 -6.70 -18.43 -0.58
N ARG A 98 -7.08 -17.61 -1.58
CA ARG A 98 -6.34 -17.46 -2.83
C ARG A 98 -4.99 -16.78 -2.63
N CYS A 99 -4.94 -15.81 -1.73
CA CYS A 99 -3.72 -15.07 -1.39
C CYS A 99 -2.92 -15.71 -0.25
N ASN A 100 -3.37 -16.87 0.27
CA ASN A 100 -2.83 -17.47 1.50
C ASN A 100 -2.67 -16.39 2.58
N ASN A 101 -3.78 -15.66 2.85
CA ASN A 101 -3.76 -14.51 3.74
C ASN A 101 -3.91 -14.95 5.19
N PHE A 102 -2.89 -14.68 6.00
CA PHE A 102 -2.88 -14.98 7.44
C PHE A 102 -3.69 -13.97 8.27
N VAL A 103 -4.20 -12.92 7.65
CA VAL A 103 -5.09 -11.87 8.16
C VAL A 103 -4.45 -11.03 9.28
N ASP A 104 -4.35 -11.54 10.51
CA ASP A 104 -3.86 -10.80 11.67
C ASP A 104 -2.44 -11.23 12.04
N ILE A 105 -1.50 -10.30 11.92
CA ILE A 105 -0.09 -10.54 12.22
C ILE A 105 0.15 -10.97 13.69
N SER A 106 -0.72 -10.56 14.60
CA SER A 106 -0.62 -10.92 16.03
C SER A 106 -0.86 -12.41 16.26
N ASN A 107 -1.62 -13.04 15.38
CA ASN A 107 -1.95 -14.47 15.42
C ASN A 107 -0.99 -15.33 14.57
N LEU A 108 -0.25 -14.72 13.64
CA LEU A 108 0.70 -15.41 12.77
C LEU A 108 1.91 -15.90 13.57
N LYS A 109 2.20 -17.19 13.52
CA LYS A 109 3.35 -17.81 14.18
C LYS A 109 4.47 -18.05 13.19
N GLY A 110 5.71 -18.09 13.67
CA GLY A 110 6.86 -18.45 12.84
C GLY A 110 6.76 -19.86 12.23
N SER A 111 6.11 -20.80 12.92
CA SER A 111 5.80 -22.15 12.40
C SER A 111 4.88 -22.15 11.18
N ASP A 112 4.00 -21.15 11.06
CA ASP A 112 3.01 -21.04 9.98
C ASP A 112 3.61 -20.42 8.71
N MET A 113 4.80 -19.79 8.84
CA MET A 113 5.48 -19.16 7.71
C MET A 113 5.88 -20.19 6.65
N PRO A 114 5.86 -19.85 5.36
CA PRO A 114 6.35 -20.70 4.30
C PRO A 114 7.82 -21.12 4.51
N ASP A 115 8.20 -22.32 4.06
CA ASP A 115 9.56 -22.87 4.29
C ASP A 115 10.65 -22.14 3.49
N LYS A 116 10.27 -21.50 2.37
CA LYS A 116 11.18 -20.71 1.55
C LYS A 116 10.58 -19.37 1.18
N ILE A 117 11.26 -18.32 1.56
CA ILE A 117 10.89 -16.95 1.25
C ILE A 117 12.12 -16.23 0.71
N ASP A 118 12.13 -15.89 -0.57
CA ASP A 118 13.21 -15.12 -1.17
C ASP A 118 13.18 -13.65 -0.70
N ILE A 119 11.97 -13.07 -0.66
CA ILE A 119 11.78 -11.68 -0.23
C ILE A 119 10.56 -11.63 0.71
N LEU A 120 10.77 -11.10 1.91
CA LEU A 120 9.70 -10.72 2.84
C LEU A 120 9.59 -9.20 2.89
N THR A 121 8.44 -8.66 2.54
CA THR A 121 8.16 -7.23 2.67
C THR A 121 7.28 -6.94 3.87
N TYR A 122 7.49 -5.79 4.52
CA TYR A 122 6.65 -5.34 5.61
C TYR A 122 6.60 -3.81 5.70
N SER A 123 5.37 -3.28 5.75
CA SER A 123 5.08 -1.85 5.88
C SER A 123 4.07 -1.65 7.02
N PHE A 124 4.57 -1.66 8.25
CA PHE A 124 3.73 -1.54 9.43
C PHE A 124 3.10 -0.14 9.54
N PRO A 125 1.93 0.00 10.19
CA PRO A 125 1.20 1.26 10.26
C PRO A 125 2.04 2.42 10.78
N CYS A 126 2.05 3.53 10.04
CA CYS A 126 2.85 4.72 10.32
C CYS A 126 2.06 5.84 11.04
N GLN A 127 0.82 5.60 11.46
CA GLN A 127 -0.07 6.68 11.92
C GLN A 127 0.42 7.33 13.21
N ASP A 128 1.05 6.55 14.10
CA ASP A 128 1.66 7.05 15.33
C ASP A 128 3.03 7.69 15.10
N LEU A 129 3.54 7.66 13.86
CA LEU A 129 4.84 8.18 13.45
C LEU A 129 4.73 9.41 12.54
N SER A 130 3.63 9.53 11.78
CA SER A 130 3.50 10.58 10.77
C SER A 130 3.09 11.93 11.37
N ASN A 131 3.56 13.03 10.76
CA ASN A 131 3.15 14.39 11.15
C ASN A 131 1.63 14.57 11.04
N VAL A 132 0.98 13.95 10.05
CA VAL A 132 -0.49 13.96 9.89
C VAL A 132 -1.15 13.17 11.02
N GLY A 133 -0.57 12.05 11.44
CA GLY A 133 -1.04 11.28 12.59
C GLY A 133 -0.90 12.08 13.89
N ALA A 134 0.23 12.73 14.10
CA ALA A 134 0.48 13.58 15.26
C ALA A 134 -0.54 14.71 15.39
N PHE A 135 -0.90 15.36 14.27
CA PHE A 135 -1.95 16.38 14.23
C PHE A 135 -3.33 15.83 14.67
N HIS A 136 -3.58 14.55 14.46
CA HIS A 136 -4.81 13.86 14.89
C HIS A 136 -4.69 13.17 16.26
N GLY A 137 -3.66 13.45 17.05
CA GLY A 137 -3.47 12.91 18.41
C GLY A 137 -2.85 11.51 18.48
N TYR A 138 -2.35 10.97 17.37
CA TYR A 138 -1.64 9.68 17.35
C TYR A 138 -0.15 9.90 17.64
N ASN A 139 0.25 9.72 18.90
CA ASN A 139 1.60 10.08 19.38
C ASN A 139 2.33 8.97 20.13
N LYS A 140 1.86 7.70 20.07
CA LYS A 140 2.42 6.61 20.87
C LYS A 140 3.74 6.04 20.34
N GLY A 141 4.12 6.34 19.10
CA GLY A 141 5.38 5.87 18.51
C GLY A 141 5.44 4.36 18.26
N ILE A 142 6.67 3.83 18.22
CA ILE A 142 6.95 2.39 18.04
C ILE A 142 7.46 1.71 19.30
N ASP A 143 7.23 2.28 20.48
CA ASP A 143 7.67 1.68 21.73
C ASP A 143 7.07 0.28 21.90
N LYS A 144 7.89 -0.67 22.36
CA LYS A 144 7.59 -2.10 22.35
C LYS A 144 6.29 -2.44 23.10
N ASP A 145 6.02 -1.73 24.18
CA ASP A 145 4.88 -1.96 25.06
C ASP A 145 3.79 -0.87 24.98
N SER A 146 3.86 0.01 23.96
CA SER A 146 2.93 1.14 23.83
C SER A 146 1.50 0.76 23.46
N GLY A 147 1.28 -0.47 22.95
CA GLY A 147 0.00 -0.89 22.39
C GLY A 147 -0.43 -0.07 21.17
N SER A 148 0.50 0.71 20.57
CA SER A 148 0.27 1.47 19.35
C SER A 148 0.22 0.54 18.13
N ARG A 149 -0.40 0.98 17.04
CA ARG A 149 -0.37 0.21 15.78
C ARG A 149 1.03 0.17 15.17
N SER A 150 1.85 1.17 15.40
CA SER A 150 3.23 1.21 14.94
C SER A 150 4.12 0.22 15.71
N SER A 151 3.72 -0.23 16.91
CA SER A 151 4.41 -1.31 17.65
C SER A 151 4.28 -2.70 17.01
N LEU A 152 3.43 -2.84 15.96
CA LEU A 152 3.33 -4.08 15.17
C LEU A 152 4.63 -4.44 14.44
N LEU A 153 5.61 -3.53 14.34
CA LEU A 153 6.97 -3.83 13.93
C LEU A 153 7.55 -5.01 14.74
N TRP A 154 7.32 -5.03 16.04
CA TRP A 154 7.86 -6.07 16.93
C TRP A 154 7.25 -7.44 16.70
N GLN A 155 6.04 -7.51 16.08
CA GLN A 155 5.46 -8.79 15.66
C GLN A 155 6.28 -9.42 14.53
N VAL A 156 6.86 -8.61 13.63
CA VAL A 156 7.79 -9.11 12.59
C VAL A 156 9.01 -9.74 13.26
N GLY A 157 9.60 -9.07 14.27
CA GLY A 157 10.73 -9.61 15.04
C GLY A 157 10.39 -10.91 15.76
N ARG A 158 9.21 -10.99 16.37
CA ARG A 158 8.70 -12.22 17.01
C ARG A 158 8.62 -13.36 16.01
N ILE A 159 7.98 -13.13 14.85
CA ILE A 159 7.82 -14.14 13.80
C ILE A 159 9.18 -14.64 13.30
N LEU A 160 10.12 -13.74 12.98
CA LEU A 160 11.45 -14.14 12.53
C LEU A 160 12.22 -14.94 13.61
N THR A 161 12.10 -14.57 14.88
CA THR A 161 12.69 -15.28 16.01
C THR A 161 12.07 -16.68 16.17
N GLU A 162 10.77 -16.78 16.07
CA GLU A 162 10.04 -18.06 16.10
C GLU A 162 10.44 -18.97 14.93
N MET A 163 10.56 -18.44 13.69
CA MET A 163 11.07 -19.17 12.54
C MET A 163 12.44 -19.79 12.82
N ARG A 164 13.38 -18.96 13.32
CA ARG A 164 14.71 -19.43 13.70
C ARG A 164 14.66 -20.54 14.75
N ASN A 165 13.82 -20.37 15.78
CA ASN A 165 13.75 -21.30 16.91
C ASN A 165 13.12 -22.64 16.53
N CYS A 166 12.21 -22.66 15.54
CA CYS A 166 11.64 -23.90 15.03
C CYS A 166 12.42 -24.49 13.82
N GLY A 167 13.59 -23.96 13.49
CA GLY A 167 14.49 -24.49 12.47
C GLY A 167 14.09 -24.15 11.04
N LYS A 168 13.19 -23.19 10.82
CA LYS A 168 12.86 -22.70 9.47
C LYS A 168 13.95 -21.78 8.92
N TYR A 169 14.08 -21.80 7.60
CA TYR A 169 14.95 -20.84 6.91
C TYR A 169 14.37 -19.44 7.03
N LEU A 170 15.22 -18.49 7.43
CA LEU A 170 14.86 -17.08 7.42
C LEU A 170 14.80 -16.55 5.98
N PRO A 171 13.94 -15.54 5.68
CA PRO A 171 13.89 -14.92 4.36
C PRO A 171 15.26 -14.40 3.92
N ASP A 172 15.62 -14.60 2.64
CA ASP A 172 16.91 -14.13 2.12
C ASP A 172 17.05 -12.61 2.18
N VAL A 173 15.94 -11.90 1.90
CA VAL A 173 15.87 -10.43 1.92
C VAL A 173 14.62 -9.98 2.65
N LEU A 174 14.78 -8.99 3.52
CA LEU A 174 13.69 -8.24 4.11
C LEU A 174 13.65 -6.84 3.48
N LEU A 175 12.47 -6.38 3.10
CA LEU A 175 12.24 -5.00 2.65
C LEU A 175 11.22 -4.33 3.57
N MET A 176 11.69 -3.38 4.38
CA MET A 176 10.84 -2.51 5.21
C MET A 176 10.50 -1.22 4.46
N GLU A 177 9.27 -0.77 4.58
CA GLU A 177 8.88 0.58 4.19
C GLU A 177 8.19 1.30 5.34
N ASN A 178 8.46 2.61 5.47
CA ASN A 178 7.74 3.49 6.38
C ASN A 178 7.93 4.98 6.00
N VAL A 179 7.43 5.88 6.82
CA VAL A 179 7.62 7.34 6.67
C VAL A 179 8.98 7.79 7.21
N PRO A 180 9.59 8.87 6.66
CA PRO A 180 10.90 9.36 7.10
C PRO A 180 10.95 9.79 8.56
N SER A 181 9.82 10.17 9.17
CA SER A 181 9.74 10.54 10.58
C SER A 181 10.12 9.42 11.56
N LEU A 182 10.23 8.18 11.09
CA LEU A 182 10.81 7.07 11.86
C LEU A 182 12.27 7.36 12.29
N LEU A 183 12.98 8.21 11.55
CA LEU A 183 14.36 8.63 11.86
C LEU A 183 14.44 9.87 12.76
N SER A 184 13.30 10.42 13.21
CA SER A 184 13.31 11.54 14.16
C SER A 184 13.88 11.10 15.51
N ASP A 185 14.44 12.04 16.29
CA ASP A 185 15.05 11.77 17.61
C ASP A 185 14.12 10.97 18.52
N ARG A 186 12.82 11.22 18.41
CA ARG A 186 11.80 10.52 19.19
C ARG A 186 11.72 9.02 18.91
N HIS A 187 11.96 8.58 17.67
CA HIS A 187 11.75 7.19 17.24
C HIS A 187 13.04 6.47 16.91
N LYS A 188 14.14 7.24 16.77
CA LYS A 188 15.45 6.73 16.31
C LYS A 188 15.97 5.62 17.20
N HIS A 189 15.84 5.76 18.53
CA HIS A 189 16.30 4.74 19.48
C HIS A 189 15.65 3.37 19.21
N ASN A 190 14.33 3.32 19.06
CA ASN A 190 13.62 2.08 18.77
C ASN A 190 13.96 1.52 17.39
N PHE A 191 14.18 2.40 16.40
CA PHE A 191 14.62 1.96 15.08
C PHE A 191 16.03 1.36 15.12
N ASP A 192 16.95 1.92 15.90
CA ASP A 192 18.30 1.36 16.10
C ASP A 192 18.24 0.01 16.84
N MET A 193 17.36 -0.14 17.82
CA MET A 193 17.09 -1.43 18.45
C MET A 193 16.62 -2.47 17.42
N TRP A 194 15.69 -2.08 16.54
CA TRP A 194 15.22 -2.96 15.47
C TRP A 194 16.35 -3.43 14.53
N ILE A 195 17.23 -2.52 14.13
CA ILE A 195 18.42 -2.86 13.33
C ILE A 195 19.32 -3.83 14.09
N SER A 196 19.48 -3.64 15.41
CA SER A 196 20.26 -4.55 16.25
C SER A 196 19.63 -5.94 16.32
N ASP A 197 18.30 -6.03 16.53
CA ASP A 197 17.58 -7.31 16.57
C ASP A 197 17.75 -8.08 15.23
N LEU A 198 17.67 -7.36 14.10
CA LEU A 198 17.90 -7.97 12.78
C LEU A 198 19.35 -8.47 12.61
N ARG A 199 20.34 -7.74 13.12
CA ARG A 199 21.76 -8.18 13.10
C ARG A 199 21.95 -9.46 13.91
N ASP A 200 21.29 -9.58 15.08
CA ASP A 200 21.34 -10.77 15.92
C ASP A 200 20.65 -11.98 15.27
N LEU A 201 19.73 -11.73 14.36
CA LEU A 201 19.12 -12.75 13.48
C LEU A 201 20.02 -13.10 12.29
N GLY A 202 21.10 -12.37 12.03
CA GLY A 202 22.05 -12.63 10.95
C GLY A 202 21.85 -11.79 9.69
N TYR A 203 21.09 -10.70 9.78
CA TYR A 203 20.91 -9.76 8.67
C TYR A 203 21.92 -8.61 8.70
N VAL A 204 22.33 -8.18 7.51
CA VAL A 204 23.02 -6.90 7.30
C VAL A 204 22.01 -5.93 6.70
N SER A 205 21.80 -4.80 7.36
CA SER A 205 20.75 -3.85 7.02
C SER A 205 21.31 -2.50 6.59
N HIS A 206 20.68 -1.88 5.59
CA HIS A 206 20.94 -0.51 5.20
C HIS A 206 19.62 0.18 4.83
N TYR A 207 19.46 1.46 5.21
CA TYR A 207 18.23 2.20 4.96
C TYR A 207 18.47 3.46 4.12
N TYR A 208 17.44 3.86 3.37
CA TYR A 208 17.49 4.97 2.45
C TYR A 208 16.22 5.82 2.59
N GLN A 209 16.39 7.13 2.60
CA GLN A 209 15.28 8.06 2.38
C GLN A 209 15.18 8.30 0.87
N LEU A 210 14.09 7.86 0.27
CA LEU A 210 13.84 7.92 -1.17
C LEU A 210 12.53 8.65 -1.43
N ASN A 211 12.45 9.34 -2.57
CA ASN A 211 11.23 10.00 -2.99
C ASN A 211 10.67 9.32 -4.26
N ALA A 212 9.37 9.07 -4.29
CA ALA A 212 8.71 8.44 -5.44
C ALA A 212 8.96 9.17 -6.76
N SER A 213 9.05 10.50 -6.73
CA SER A 213 9.37 11.33 -7.91
C SER A 213 10.75 11.02 -8.51
N ASP A 214 11.72 10.59 -7.70
CA ASP A 214 13.04 10.23 -8.17
C ASP A 214 13.03 8.96 -9.02
N PHE A 215 12.01 8.13 -8.86
CA PHE A 215 11.79 6.89 -9.60
C PHE A 215 10.79 7.04 -10.74
N GLY A 216 10.41 8.26 -11.08
CA GLY A 216 9.52 8.55 -12.21
C GLY A 216 8.03 8.58 -11.85
N GLN A 217 7.64 8.50 -10.56
CA GLN A 217 6.26 8.68 -10.14
C GLN A 217 5.87 10.17 -10.21
N ALA A 218 4.68 10.50 -10.71
CA ALA A 218 4.19 11.88 -10.77
C ALA A 218 3.72 12.41 -9.41
N GLN A 219 4.38 11.99 -8.31
CA GLN A 219 4.01 12.32 -6.95
C GLN A 219 5.24 12.55 -6.08
N ASN A 220 5.24 13.65 -5.32
CA ASN A 220 6.21 13.89 -4.26
C ASN A 220 5.78 13.12 -3.00
N ARG A 221 6.41 11.96 -2.78
CA ARG A 221 6.08 11.07 -1.66
C ARG A 221 7.36 10.45 -1.08
N PRO A 222 8.00 11.13 -0.11
CA PRO A 222 9.21 10.62 0.53
C PRO A 222 8.88 9.42 1.43
N ARG A 223 9.76 8.40 1.38
CA ARG A 223 9.66 7.16 2.17
C ARG A 223 11.02 6.73 2.68
N LEU A 224 10.99 6.08 3.83
CA LEU A 224 12.12 5.34 4.37
C LEU A 224 12.00 3.89 3.94
N LEU A 225 13.00 3.38 3.22
CA LEU A 225 13.10 1.98 2.88
C LEU A 225 14.36 1.38 3.51
N MET A 226 14.25 0.19 4.08
CA MET A 226 15.39 -0.56 4.60
C MET A 226 15.45 -1.92 3.93
N ILE A 227 16.60 -2.21 3.33
CA ILE A 227 16.95 -3.52 2.79
C ILE A 227 17.77 -4.25 3.83
N SER A 228 17.36 -5.43 4.23
CA SER A 228 18.12 -6.29 5.13
C SER A 228 18.40 -7.62 4.43
N VAL A 229 19.66 -7.96 4.24
CA VAL A 229 20.06 -9.14 3.50
C VAL A 229 20.61 -10.18 4.47
N PHE A 230 20.09 -11.41 4.42
CA PHE A 230 20.53 -12.49 5.26
C PHE A 230 21.95 -12.94 4.86
N ALA A 231 22.91 -12.85 5.76
CA ALA A 231 24.32 -13.06 5.45
C ALA A 231 24.66 -14.49 4.94
N LYS A 232 23.79 -15.47 5.27
CA LYS A 232 23.91 -16.87 4.81
C LYS A 232 22.98 -17.19 3.64
N GLY A 233 22.28 -16.19 3.07
CA GLY A 233 21.35 -16.38 1.95
C GLY A 233 22.07 -16.67 0.62
N LYS A 234 21.28 -17.09 -0.37
CA LYS A 234 21.79 -17.33 -1.73
C LYS A 234 21.69 -16.04 -2.54
N HIS A 235 22.84 -15.44 -2.86
CA HIS A 235 22.94 -14.17 -3.58
C HIS A 235 23.90 -14.27 -4.77
N LYS A 236 23.67 -13.49 -5.81
CA LYS A 236 24.57 -13.40 -6.96
C LYS A 236 25.90 -12.73 -6.63
N PHE A 237 25.88 -11.73 -5.76
CA PHE A 237 27.09 -11.06 -5.28
C PHE A 237 27.84 -11.95 -4.29
N ASN A 238 29.17 -11.97 -4.40
CA ASN A 238 30.05 -12.80 -3.55
C ASN A 238 29.91 -12.48 -2.06
N THR A 239 29.56 -11.23 -1.73
CA THR A 239 29.33 -10.80 -0.35
C THR A 239 28.20 -9.75 -0.26
N VAL A 240 27.44 -9.81 0.81
CA VAL A 240 26.43 -8.79 1.16
C VAL A 240 27.08 -7.41 1.34
N SER A 241 28.31 -7.38 1.86
CA SER A 241 29.08 -6.13 2.02
C SER A 241 29.32 -5.43 0.69
N ARG A 242 29.58 -6.16 -0.39
CA ARG A 242 29.74 -5.61 -1.73
C ARG A 242 28.45 -4.97 -2.22
N PHE A 243 27.30 -5.63 -2.02
CA PHE A 243 25.99 -5.08 -2.41
C PHE A 243 25.77 -3.69 -1.80
N PHE A 244 26.00 -3.52 -0.50
CA PHE A 244 25.83 -2.25 0.19
C PHE A 244 26.96 -1.26 -0.07
N SER A 245 28.21 -1.71 -0.33
CA SER A 245 29.33 -0.81 -0.65
C SER A 245 29.12 -0.08 -1.99
N GLU A 246 28.42 -0.71 -2.94
CA GLU A 246 28.07 -0.13 -4.23
C GLU A 246 26.83 0.79 -4.15
N ARG A 247 26.04 0.71 -3.06
CA ARG A 247 24.77 1.44 -2.85
C ARG A 247 24.76 2.15 -1.50
N LYS A 248 25.78 2.98 -1.26
CA LYS A 248 25.91 3.71 0.01
C LYS A 248 24.91 4.84 0.16
N GLN A 249 24.57 5.47 -0.95
CA GLN A 249 23.74 6.68 -0.96
C GLN A 249 22.45 6.45 -1.76
N PRO A 250 21.37 7.17 -1.43
CA PRO A 250 20.14 7.18 -2.24
C PRO A 250 20.39 7.41 -3.74
N ALA A 251 21.33 8.31 -4.07
CA ALA A 251 21.69 8.63 -5.45
C ALA A 251 22.20 7.43 -6.25
N ASP A 252 22.82 6.44 -5.61
CA ASP A 252 23.31 5.25 -6.28
C ASP A 252 22.16 4.38 -6.78
N ILE A 253 21.16 4.15 -5.92
CA ILE A 253 19.93 3.40 -6.27
C ILE A 253 19.16 4.11 -7.37
N ILE A 254 18.96 5.43 -7.24
CA ILE A 254 18.24 6.25 -8.21
C ILE A 254 18.94 6.19 -9.58
N ARG A 255 20.26 6.41 -9.61
CA ARG A 255 21.05 6.40 -10.85
C ARG A 255 20.97 5.05 -11.56
N GLU A 256 21.16 3.94 -10.82
CA GLU A 256 21.11 2.61 -11.42
C GLU A 256 19.74 2.28 -12.02
N TYR A 257 18.66 2.62 -11.32
CA TYR A 257 17.31 2.38 -11.83
C TYR A 257 16.98 3.29 -13.01
N ARG A 258 17.34 4.58 -12.97
CA ARG A 258 17.10 5.52 -14.07
C ARG A 258 17.81 5.13 -15.37
N ASN A 259 18.92 4.41 -15.27
CA ASN A 259 19.69 3.91 -16.42
C ASN A 259 19.22 2.53 -16.90
N SER A 260 18.18 1.95 -16.31
CA SER A 260 17.62 0.67 -16.71
C SER A 260 16.51 0.85 -17.75
N ASP A 261 16.23 -0.21 -18.51
CA ASP A 261 15.11 -0.26 -19.46
C ASP A 261 13.74 -0.21 -18.80
N PHE A 262 13.68 -0.40 -17.46
CA PHE A 262 12.45 -0.37 -16.69
C PHE A 262 12.03 1.05 -16.28
N TYR A 263 12.93 2.03 -16.33
CA TYR A 263 12.61 3.39 -15.93
C TYR A 263 11.67 4.07 -16.92
N GLN A 264 10.50 4.49 -16.44
CA GLN A 264 9.54 5.26 -17.19
C GLN A 264 9.04 6.44 -16.35
N LYS A 265 9.24 7.68 -16.84
CA LYS A 265 8.72 8.87 -16.15
C LYS A 265 7.22 9.01 -16.44
N GLN A 266 6.42 8.94 -15.38
CA GLN A 266 4.99 9.25 -15.39
C GLN A 266 4.80 10.77 -15.33
N ARG A 267 3.87 11.31 -16.07
CA ARG A 267 3.48 12.72 -16.06
C ARG A 267 2.13 12.86 -15.36
N ILE A 268 1.86 14.02 -14.80
CA ILE A 268 0.57 14.32 -14.15
C ILE A 268 -0.61 14.01 -15.11
N LYS A 269 -0.51 14.42 -16.39
CA LYS A 269 -1.54 14.18 -17.41
C LYS A 269 -1.79 12.70 -17.69
N ASP A 270 -0.83 11.84 -17.45
CA ASP A 270 -0.99 10.39 -17.64
C ASP A 270 -1.86 9.77 -16.53
N CYS A 271 -1.98 10.46 -15.38
CA CYS A 271 -2.78 10.03 -14.23
C CYS A 271 -4.19 10.66 -14.17
N LEU A 272 -4.39 11.78 -14.84
CA LEU A 272 -5.68 12.48 -14.80
C LEU A 272 -6.66 11.93 -15.84
N ARG A 273 -7.94 11.90 -15.47
CA ARG A 273 -9.06 11.50 -16.32
C ARG A 273 -10.03 12.66 -16.45
N THR A 274 -9.78 13.51 -17.43
CA THR A 274 -10.46 14.81 -17.63
C THR A 274 -11.27 14.88 -18.93
N ASP A 275 -11.43 13.76 -19.63
CA ASP A 275 -12.33 13.67 -20.77
C ASP A 275 -13.78 13.46 -20.26
N TYR A 276 -14.44 14.56 -19.94
CA TYR A 276 -15.82 14.55 -19.43
C TYR A 276 -16.87 14.35 -20.51
N SER A 277 -16.50 14.16 -21.77
CA SER A 277 -17.38 13.65 -22.82
C SER A 277 -17.71 12.15 -22.62
N ASN A 278 -16.83 11.44 -21.90
CA ASN A 278 -17.08 10.08 -21.46
C ASN A 278 -17.97 10.08 -20.19
N PRO A 279 -19.21 9.54 -20.26
CA PRO A 279 -20.15 9.56 -19.14
C PRO A 279 -19.59 8.92 -17.86
N PHE A 280 -18.84 7.82 -17.97
CA PHE A 280 -18.26 7.15 -16.80
C PHE A 280 -17.25 8.03 -16.07
N LEU A 281 -16.39 8.74 -16.82
CA LEU A 281 -15.41 9.65 -16.23
C LEU A 281 -16.07 10.91 -15.67
N PHE A 282 -17.14 11.36 -16.30
CA PHE A 282 -17.96 12.45 -15.78
C PHE A 282 -18.62 12.08 -14.45
N ASP A 283 -19.20 10.90 -14.33
CA ASP A 283 -19.84 10.42 -13.10
C ASP A 283 -18.80 10.24 -11.97
N GLU A 284 -17.64 9.65 -12.25
CA GLU A 284 -16.52 9.58 -11.28
C GLU A 284 -16.09 10.98 -10.80
N ALA A 285 -16.02 11.94 -11.72
CA ALA A 285 -15.69 13.34 -11.41
C ALA A 285 -16.78 14.00 -10.56
N LEU A 286 -18.06 13.75 -10.88
CA LEU A 286 -19.20 14.30 -10.17
C LEU A 286 -19.27 13.78 -8.72
N GLU A 287 -18.98 12.50 -8.48
CA GLU A 287 -18.86 11.94 -7.14
C GLU A 287 -17.78 12.64 -6.30
N CYS A 288 -16.73 13.16 -6.96
CA CYS A 288 -15.62 13.87 -6.33
C CYS A 288 -15.78 15.40 -6.36
N ASN A 289 -16.92 15.91 -6.79
CA ASN A 289 -17.26 17.32 -6.83
C ASN A 289 -18.11 17.70 -5.59
N PRO A 290 -17.50 18.34 -4.57
CA PRO A 290 -18.19 18.64 -3.32
C PRO A 290 -19.13 19.85 -3.45
N ASN A 291 -19.99 20.04 -2.44
CA ASN A 291 -20.80 21.25 -2.33
C ASN A 291 -19.90 22.48 -2.19
N ASP A 292 -20.31 23.59 -2.78
CA ASP A 292 -19.63 24.87 -2.66
C ASP A 292 -19.90 25.48 -1.28
N THR A 293 -18.84 25.67 -0.51
CA THR A 293 -18.88 26.29 0.81
C THR A 293 -17.71 27.26 0.96
N GLU A 294 -17.90 28.29 1.79
CA GLU A 294 -16.85 29.30 2.05
C GLU A 294 -15.55 28.64 2.53
N SER A 295 -15.64 27.67 3.43
CA SER A 295 -14.45 26.93 3.93
C SER A 295 -13.72 26.17 2.84
N ARG A 296 -14.43 25.61 1.84
CA ARG A 296 -13.80 24.93 0.71
C ARG A 296 -13.17 25.92 -0.27
N ARG A 297 -13.82 27.03 -0.56
CA ARG A 297 -13.24 28.10 -1.41
C ARG A 297 -11.91 28.55 -0.83
N LYS A 298 -11.86 28.81 0.49
CA LYS A 298 -10.62 29.19 1.18
C LYS A 298 -9.53 28.12 1.06
N ILE A 299 -9.85 26.84 1.24
CA ILE A 299 -8.89 25.73 1.07
C ILE A 299 -8.28 25.73 -0.34
N TRP A 300 -9.08 26.03 -1.37
CA TRP A 300 -8.58 26.05 -2.75
C TRP A 300 -7.78 27.30 -3.06
N GLU A 301 -8.14 28.44 -2.52
CA GLU A 301 -7.38 29.69 -2.64
C GLU A 301 -6.00 29.56 -1.98
N ASP A 302 -5.94 28.89 -0.83
CA ASP A 302 -4.70 28.65 -0.08
C ASP A 302 -3.87 27.47 -0.64
N ASN A 303 -4.41 26.67 -1.58
CA ASN A 303 -3.71 25.49 -2.10
C ASN A 303 -3.02 25.80 -3.44
N PRO A 304 -1.68 26.00 -3.46
CA PRO A 304 -0.96 26.38 -4.67
C PRO A 304 -0.94 25.31 -5.78
N GLN A 305 -1.48 24.13 -5.53
CA GLN A 305 -1.54 23.02 -6.50
C GLN A 305 -2.94 22.88 -7.13
N ILE A 306 -3.63 23.96 -7.35
CA ILE A 306 -4.86 24.00 -8.14
C ILE A 306 -4.50 23.79 -9.62
N ILE A 307 -5.16 22.81 -10.24
CA ILE A 307 -5.09 22.62 -11.68
C ILE A 307 -6.02 23.63 -12.33
N LEU A 308 -5.46 24.49 -13.18
CA LEU A 308 -6.11 25.65 -13.77
C LEU A 308 -7.35 25.31 -14.61
N PRO A 309 -8.24 26.32 -14.87
CA PRO A 309 -9.39 26.17 -15.75
C PRO A 309 -9.03 25.53 -17.10
N GLY A 310 -9.93 24.65 -17.58
CA GLY A 310 -9.68 23.89 -18.80
C GLY A 310 -8.71 22.71 -18.66
N ASN A 311 -8.45 22.29 -17.41
CA ASN A 311 -7.52 21.21 -17.09
C ASN A 311 -6.09 21.45 -17.62
N ILE A 312 -5.73 22.70 -17.84
CA ILE A 312 -4.37 23.10 -18.18
C ILE A 312 -3.55 22.96 -16.89
N LEU A 313 -2.65 21.99 -16.89
CA LEU A 313 -1.70 21.80 -15.81
C LEU A 313 -0.87 23.07 -15.62
N ASN A 314 -0.65 23.47 -14.39
CA ASN A 314 0.37 24.46 -14.10
C ASN A 314 1.71 23.91 -14.63
N LYS A 315 2.30 24.60 -15.62
CA LYS A 315 3.52 24.14 -16.28
C LYS A 315 4.72 24.02 -15.33
N ASP A 316 4.63 24.69 -14.17
CA ASP A 316 5.68 24.70 -13.16
C ASP A 316 5.55 23.52 -12.15
N VAL A 317 4.52 22.66 -12.27
CA VAL A 317 4.30 21.53 -11.37
C VAL A 317 4.48 20.21 -12.12
N ASP A 318 5.65 19.62 -11.99
CA ASP A 318 5.98 18.30 -12.57
C ASP A 318 5.36 17.13 -11.80
N VAL A 319 5.09 17.32 -10.50
CA VAL A 319 4.60 16.28 -9.59
C VAL A 319 3.57 16.86 -8.63
N ILE A 320 2.55 16.07 -8.29
CA ILE A 320 1.61 16.45 -7.22
C ILE A 320 2.23 16.18 -5.84
N ARG A 321 1.65 16.77 -4.79
CA ARG A 321 1.96 16.40 -3.40
C ARG A 321 1.43 15.00 -3.10
N THR A 322 1.83 14.47 -1.94
CA THR A 322 1.45 13.13 -1.46
C THR A 322 -0.07 12.90 -1.49
N VAL A 323 -0.50 11.85 -2.19
CA VAL A 323 -1.88 11.33 -2.13
C VAL A 323 -2.13 10.80 -0.72
N THR A 324 -3.10 11.37 -0.02
CA THR A 324 -3.49 10.99 1.34
C THR A 324 -4.73 10.11 1.34
N THR A 325 -5.07 9.57 2.49
CA THR A 325 -6.25 8.69 2.67
C THR A 325 -7.60 9.44 2.61
N LYS A 326 -7.57 10.77 2.52
CA LYS A 326 -8.73 11.65 2.39
C LYS A 326 -8.42 12.76 1.41
N GLN A 327 -9.35 13.07 0.52
CA GLN A 327 -9.19 14.09 -0.51
C GLN A 327 -10.17 15.26 -0.38
N ASP A 328 -11.33 15.06 0.26
CA ASP A 328 -12.41 16.06 0.31
C ASP A 328 -12.03 17.35 1.07
N ARG A 329 -11.62 17.24 2.34
CA ARG A 329 -11.37 18.44 3.19
C ARG A 329 -9.92 18.87 3.28
N ASN A 330 -9.01 17.99 2.89
CA ASN A 330 -7.59 18.27 2.84
C ASN A 330 -7.04 17.70 1.52
N PRO A 331 -7.34 18.34 0.39
CA PRO A 331 -6.87 17.88 -0.92
C PRO A 331 -5.38 18.19 -1.07
N ASN A 332 -4.56 17.52 -0.28
CA ASN A 332 -3.11 17.73 -0.26
C ASN A 332 -2.48 17.51 -1.65
N SER A 333 -3.05 16.62 -2.44
CA SER A 333 -2.61 16.32 -3.80
C SER A 333 -3.07 17.32 -4.86
N GLY A 334 -3.99 18.24 -4.53
CA GLY A 334 -4.50 19.28 -5.43
C GLY A 334 -5.95 19.07 -5.83
N ASN A 335 -6.49 20.09 -6.50
CA ASN A 335 -7.86 20.13 -7.03
C ASN A 335 -7.85 20.40 -8.52
N LEU A 336 -8.86 19.88 -9.23
CA LEU A 336 -9.07 20.11 -10.65
C LEU A 336 -10.27 21.01 -10.87
N PHE A 337 -10.19 21.89 -11.87
CA PHE A 337 -11.35 22.62 -12.33
C PHE A 337 -12.37 21.65 -12.92
N PHE A 338 -13.62 21.76 -12.46
CA PHE A 338 -14.74 20.93 -12.90
C PHE A 338 -16.07 21.64 -12.67
N GLU A 339 -16.71 22.06 -13.75
CA GLU A 339 -18.06 22.61 -13.71
C GLU A 339 -19.07 21.50 -14.03
N SER A 340 -19.74 21.01 -12.98
CA SER A 340 -20.76 19.97 -13.12
C SER A 340 -22.08 20.47 -13.75
N GLY A 341 -22.29 21.79 -13.80
CA GLY A 341 -23.58 22.36 -14.18
C GLY A 341 -24.67 22.25 -13.10
N ILE A 342 -24.36 21.70 -11.94
CA ILE A 342 -25.31 21.49 -10.83
C ILE A 342 -25.17 22.66 -9.85
N GLU A 343 -26.30 23.33 -9.57
CA GLU A 343 -26.38 24.44 -8.62
C GLU A 343 -25.94 24.02 -7.21
N GLY A 344 -25.15 24.86 -6.54
CA GLY A 344 -24.62 24.61 -5.20
C GLY A 344 -23.39 23.68 -5.16
N ARG A 345 -22.93 23.17 -6.31
CA ARG A 345 -21.67 22.43 -6.42
C ARG A 345 -20.50 23.39 -6.65
N SER A 346 -19.35 22.94 -6.21
CA SER A 346 -18.10 23.65 -6.43
C SER A 346 -17.69 23.69 -7.91
N LYS A 347 -16.92 24.70 -8.30
CA LYS A 347 -16.20 24.73 -9.59
C LYS A 347 -14.94 23.86 -9.61
N PHE A 348 -14.67 23.11 -8.55
CA PHE A 348 -13.52 22.22 -8.41
C PHE A 348 -13.94 20.87 -7.88
N ARG A 349 -13.15 19.87 -8.23
CA ARG A 349 -13.20 18.54 -7.65
C ARG A 349 -11.84 18.11 -7.12
N TYR A 350 -11.83 17.16 -6.21
CA TYR A 350 -10.60 16.47 -5.82
C TYR A 350 -10.33 15.27 -6.74
N LEU A 351 -9.19 14.61 -6.55
CA LEU A 351 -8.82 13.42 -7.33
C LEU A 351 -9.85 12.30 -7.17
N THR A 352 -10.22 11.66 -8.27
CA THR A 352 -11.09 10.48 -8.23
C THR A 352 -10.33 9.28 -7.63
N PRO A 353 -11.04 8.21 -7.19
CA PRO A 353 -10.41 6.97 -6.76
C PRO A 353 -9.46 6.39 -7.80
N ARG A 354 -9.87 6.39 -9.07
CA ARG A 354 -9.05 5.97 -10.22
C ARG A 354 -7.75 6.78 -10.30
N GLU A 355 -7.85 8.09 -10.29
CA GLU A 355 -6.68 8.98 -10.34
C GLU A 355 -5.75 8.78 -9.15
N CYS A 356 -6.31 8.59 -7.94
CA CYS A 356 -5.50 8.27 -6.75
C CYS A 356 -4.67 6.99 -6.95
N LEU A 357 -5.25 5.94 -7.54
CA LEU A 357 -4.52 4.70 -7.85
C LEU A 357 -3.47 4.93 -8.94
N LEU A 358 -3.79 5.66 -10.00
CA LEU A 358 -2.84 6.00 -11.07
C LEU A 358 -1.63 6.76 -10.54
N PHE A 359 -1.83 7.74 -9.66
CA PHE A 359 -0.73 8.45 -8.98
C PHE A 359 0.08 7.56 -8.03
N MET A 360 -0.45 6.41 -7.62
CA MET A 360 0.30 5.40 -6.87
C MET A 360 1.03 4.38 -7.76
N GLY A 361 0.83 4.44 -9.09
CA GLY A 361 1.48 3.56 -10.07
C GLY A 361 0.68 2.30 -10.41
N PHE A 362 -0.58 2.22 -9.99
CA PHE A 362 -1.55 1.26 -10.51
C PHE A 362 -2.08 1.73 -11.87
N THR A 363 -2.83 0.88 -12.55
CA THR A 363 -3.37 1.14 -13.89
C THR A 363 -4.88 1.34 -13.87
N ASP A 364 -5.47 1.81 -14.99
CA ASP A 364 -6.92 1.82 -15.16
C ASP A 364 -7.51 0.41 -15.04
N GLU A 365 -6.83 -0.59 -15.58
CA GLU A 365 -7.23 -1.99 -15.49
C GLU A 365 -7.29 -2.46 -14.03
N ASP A 366 -6.31 -2.11 -13.18
CA ASP A 366 -6.33 -2.41 -11.75
C ASP A 366 -7.57 -1.81 -11.07
N TYR A 367 -7.94 -0.56 -11.43
CA TYR A 367 -9.15 0.08 -10.92
C TYR A 367 -10.43 -0.65 -11.40
N GLU A 368 -10.51 -0.98 -12.69
CA GLU A 368 -11.65 -1.74 -13.24
C GLU A 368 -11.78 -3.13 -12.60
N HIS A 369 -10.67 -3.79 -12.30
CA HIS A 369 -10.67 -5.05 -11.58
C HIS A 369 -11.25 -4.89 -10.16
N ILE A 370 -10.88 -3.84 -9.43
CA ILE A 370 -11.48 -3.54 -8.12
C ILE A 370 -12.98 -3.30 -8.27
N LYS A 371 -13.41 -2.50 -9.25
CA LYS A 371 -14.83 -2.20 -9.49
C LYS A 371 -15.61 -3.43 -9.94
N GLY A 372 -15.00 -4.34 -10.71
CA GLY A 372 -15.59 -5.62 -11.09
C GLY A 372 -15.81 -6.59 -9.92
N PHE A 373 -15.09 -6.39 -8.81
CA PHE A 373 -15.30 -7.13 -7.56
C PHE A 373 -16.21 -6.40 -6.58
N ASP A 374 -16.72 -5.21 -6.95
CA ASP A 374 -17.64 -4.47 -6.10
C ASP A 374 -18.94 -5.25 -5.88
N THR A 375 -19.46 -5.16 -4.69
CA THR A 375 -20.73 -5.78 -4.30
C THR A 375 -21.34 -5.01 -3.14
N GLU A 376 -22.65 -5.02 -3.08
CA GLU A 376 -23.33 -4.56 -1.88
C GLU A 376 -23.02 -5.52 -0.73
N TYR A 377 -22.50 -4.97 0.38
CA TYR A 377 -22.08 -5.81 1.50
C TYR A 377 -22.90 -5.61 2.76
N HIS A 378 -23.40 -4.39 3.02
CA HIS A 378 -24.15 -4.05 4.22
C HIS A 378 -25.13 -2.91 3.94
N LYS A 379 -26.45 -3.14 4.07
CA LYS A 379 -27.51 -2.11 3.99
C LYS A 379 -27.42 -1.16 2.78
N GLY A 380 -27.07 -1.68 1.62
CA GLY A 380 -26.89 -0.88 0.40
C GLY A 380 -25.49 -0.28 0.22
N ASP A 381 -24.59 -0.43 1.20
CA ASP A 381 -23.21 0.06 1.07
C ASP A 381 -22.42 -0.79 0.07
N SER A 382 -21.71 -0.13 -0.86
CA SER A 382 -20.78 -0.74 -1.79
C SER A 382 -19.46 -1.10 -1.06
N LEU A 383 -18.95 -2.31 -1.31
CA LEU A 383 -17.67 -2.79 -0.76
C LEU A 383 -16.52 -1.86 -1.17
N PHE A 384 -16.55 -1.36 -2.39
CA PHE A 384 -15.56 -0.46 -2.96
C PHE A 384 -16.13 0.95 -3.23
N ALA A 385 -16.81 1.50 -2.21
CA ALA A 385 -17.20 2.89 -2.25
C ALA A 385 -15.97 3.82 -2.42
N ARG A 386 -16.18 4.99 -3.00
CA ARG A 386 -15.17 5.99 -3.32
C ARG A 386 -14.12 6.22 -2.21
N ASP A 387 -14.58 6.46 -1.00
CA ASP A 387 -13.72 6.75 0.16
C ASP A 387 -12.85 5.54 0.56
N LYS A 388 -13.30 4.31 0.31
CA LYS A 388 -12.53 3.09 0.60
C LYS A 388 -11.36 2.95 -0.36
N ILE A 389 -11.58 3.17 -1.66
CA ILE A 389 -10.50 3.10 -2.66
C ILE A 389 -9.49 4.23 -2.43
N ILE A 390 -9.93 5.47 -2.18
CA ILE A 390 -9.03 6.59 -1.85
C ILE A 390 -8.19 6.27 -0.61
N ARG A 391 -8.80 5.69 0.43
CA ARG A 391 -8.08 5.27 1.64
C ARG A 391 -7.01 4.23 1.34
N MET A 392 -7.34 3.22 0.54
CA MET A 392 -6.39 2.18 0.14
C MET A 392 -5.24 2.77 -0.69
N ALA A 393 -5.53 3.63 -1.66
CA ALA A 393 -4.50 4.33 -2.44
C ALA A 393 -3.58 5.16 -1.53
N GLY A 394 -4.14 5.95 -0.61
CA GLY A 394 -3.36 6.76 0.33
C GLY A 394 -2.48 5.95 1.28
N ASN A 395 -2.88 4.71 1.64
CA ASN A 395 -2.09 3.80 2.47
C ASN A 395 -1.05 3.01 1.66
N SER A 396 -1.15 2.99 0.32
CA SER A 396 -0.26 2.21 -0.53
C SER A 396 1.15 2.82 -0.64
N ILE A 397 2.09 2.00 -1.06
CA ILE A 397 3.45 2.42 -1.40
C ILE A 397 3.49 2.73 -2.91
N PRO A 398 4.16 3.82 -3.36
CA PRO A 398 4.31 4.10 -4.78
C PRO A 398 5.00 2.95 -5.52
N VAL A 399 4.35 2.43 -6.54
CA VAL A 399 4.82 1.24 -7.28
C VAL A 399 6.19 1.49 -7.93
N LYS A 400 6.39 2.64 -8.58
CA LYS A 400 7.68 2.97 -9.22
C LYS A 400 8.85 3.11 -8.24
N LEU A 401 8.59 3.58 -7.03
CA LEU A 401 9.59 3.59 -5.97
C LEU A 401 10.02 2.15 -5.60
N LEU A 402 9.05 1.26 -5.47
CA LEU A 402 9.31 -0.16 -5.20
C LEU A 402 10.02 -0.84 -6.37
N GLU A 403 9.65 -0.54 -7.62
CA GLU A 403 10.36 -1.03 -8.82
C GLU A 403 11.85 -0.72 -8.73
N GLY A 404 12.21 0.53 -8.41
CA GLY A 404 13.61 0.94 -8.27
C GLY A 404 14.37 0.17 -7.19
N VAL A 405 13.73 -0.11 -6.06
CA VAL A 405 14.34 -0.87 -4.95
C VAL A 405 14.39 -2.37 -5.26
N PHE A 406 13.31 -2.94 -5.79
CA PHE A 406 13.30 -4.34 -6.21
C PHE A 406 14.28 -4.63 -7.35
N TYR A 407 14.47 -3.69 -8.27
CA TYR A 407 15.50 -3.79 -9.31
C TYR A 407 16.87 -4.10 -8.70
N GLN A 408 17.25 -3.43 -7.62
CA GLN A 408 18.52 -3.69 -6.92
C GLN A 408 18.55 -5.08 -6.30
N ILE A 409 17.46 -5.46 -5.61
CA ILE A 409 17.35 -6.76 -4.93
C ILE A 409 17.38 -7.90 -5.96
N LEU A 410 16.66 -7.77 -7.06
CA LEU A 410 16.59 -8.79 -8.12
C LEU A 410 17.94 -8.98 -8.82
N ARG A 411 18.67 -7.89 -9.09
CA ARG A 411 20.05 -7.98 -9.61
C ARG A 411 20.99 -8.69 -8.62
N MET A 412 20.88 -8.40 -7.33
CA MET A 412 21.65 -9.10 -6.31
C MET A 412 21.34 -10.59 -6.29
N LYS A 413 20.06 -10.95 -6.39
CA LYS A 413 19.59 -12.34 -6.42
C LYS A 413 19.90 -13.06 -7.74
N GLY A 414 20.21 -12.32 -8.81
CA GLY A 414 20.49 -12.86 -10.13
C GLY A 414 19.23 -13.19 -10.96
N TYR A 415 18.13 -12.52 -10.67
CA TYR A 415 16.88 -12.63 -11.43
C TYR A 415 16.79 -11.56 -12.55
N LEU A 416 17.61 -10.52 -12.50
CA LEU A 416 17.82 -9.50 -13.53
C LEU A 416 19.31 -9.32 -13.85
#